data_0c344fc5e7349dd50360aaf7b918b95c
#
_entry.id   0c344fc5e7349dd50360aaf7b918b95c
#
_cell.length_a   1.000
_cell.length_b   1.000
_cell.length_c   1.000
_cell.angle_alpha   90.00
_cell.angle_beta   90.00
_cell.angle_gamma   90.00
#
_symmetry.space_group_name_H-M   'P 1'
#
loop_
_entity.id
_entity.type
_entity.pdbx_description
1 polymer ?
#
loop_
_entity_poly.entity_id
_entity_poly.type
_entity_poly.pdbx_seq_one_letter_code
_entity_poly.pdbx_strand_id
1 'polypeptide(L)'
;MDEALQARQFTLDDRDALLAFLGRVYANDPRRSDREFWEWHYLKNPYTDSNNLPIWIALHGEKVVGHLAAIEAEIKVGDETHKTIWILDLIIDENYRRRGIAKRLVGLAEDFRPIRLGINTHEQKSPELLEACGWKIVASIPRYTRVLFPGNAFISGSGPKAFVRNAANALYSFRRQGVANLRPSDGEIRRIERFDEAADRLWARSSATRNCIAVRRSEFLNWQYFEQPNKKFNVLGLFSDDQLRGYVVLYFRAADEQGVIEKAAISDIFFDDETTADDLINAAVELAIEKRVGRVVTDLLNKAAEDALLSNGFFKTKSPLLLMVKSGVAENIVLDPNEWFVTRGDSDTTIFETPNLYI
;
A
#
# COMPACT_ATOMS: atom_id res chain seq x y z
N MET A 1 14.36 -33.50 -26.04
CA MET A 1 13.13 -32.83 -26.49
C MET A 1 13.10 -31.49 -25.79
N ASP A 2 13.02 -30.42 -26.57
CA ASP A 2 12.94 -29.08 -26.02
C ASP A 2 11.54 -28.95 -25.34
N GLU A 3 11.50 -28.88 -24.02
CA GLU A 3 10.24 -28.80 -23.28
C GLU A 3 9.53 -27.50 -23.64
N ALA A 4 8.25 -27.60 -24.02
CA ALA A 4 7.48 -26.46 -24.47
C ALA A 4 7.18 -25.50 -23.32
N LEU A 5 7.35 -24.21 -23.55
CA LEU A 5 7.04 -23.15 -22.63
C LEU A 5 5.52 -23.00 -22.52
N GLN A 6 4.95 -23.27 -21.35
CA GLN A 6 3.51 -23.20 -21.05
C GLN A 6 3.22 -22.04 -20.09
N ALA A 7 2.13 -21.31 -20.32
CA ALA A 7 1.61 -20.35 -19.35
C ALA A 7 0.14 -20.66 -19.06
N ARG A 8 -0.22 -20.69 -17.79
CA ARG A 8 -1.57 -21.00 -17.30
C ARG A 8 -1.83 -20.36 -15.93
N GLN A 9 -3.07 -20.45 -15.50
CA GLN A 9 -3.43 -20.15 -14.13
C GLN A 9 -2.77 -21.17 -13.17
N PHE A 10 -2.38 -20.70 -12.02
CA PHE A 10 -1.80 -21.46 -10.91
C PHE A 10 -2.83 -22.41 -10.29
N THR A 11 -2.37 -23.52 -9.80
CA THR A 11 -3.13 -24.44 -8.92
C THR A 11 -2.36 -24.66 -7.62
N LEU A 12 -3.01 -25.13 -6.57
CA LEU A 12 -2.33 -25.36 -5.28
C LEU A 12 -1.20 -26.41 -5.35
N ASP A 13 -1.24 -27.28 -6.34
CA ASP A 13 -0.17 -28.26 -6.59
C ASP A 13 1.14 -27.60 -7.04
N ASP A 14 1.05 -26.40 -7.62
CA ASP A 14 2.22 -25.63 -8.08
C ASP A 14 2.91 -24.85 -6.95
N ARG A 15 2.32 -24.80 -5.75
CA ARG A 15 2.75 -23.90 -4.67
C ARG A 15 4.23 -24.04 -4.32
N ASP A 16 4.70 -25.27 -4.11
CA ASP A 16 6.08 -25.49 -3.69
C ASP A 16 7.09 -25.11 -4.79
N ALA A 17 6.75 -25.38 -6.06
CA ALA A 17 7.54 -24.94 -7.21
C ALA A 17 7.55 -23.41 -7.36
N LEU A 18 6.40 -22.75 -7.10
CA LEU A 18 6.29 -21.29 -7.10
C LEU A 18 7.11 -20.67 -5.97
N LEU A 19 7.00 -21.16 -4.72
CA LEU A 19 7.76 -20.64 -3.59
C LEU A 19 9.27 -20.80 -3.81
N ALA A 20 9.71 -21.93 -4.38
CA ALA A 20 11.11 -22.14 -4.77
C ALA A 20 11.57 -21.13 -5.85
N PHE A 21 10.70 -20.79 -6.81
CA PHE A 21 10.96 -19.74 -7.80
C PHE A 21 11.09 -18.36 -7.15
N LEU A 22 10.12 -17.98 -6.31
CA LEU A 22 10.13 -16.69 -5.61
C LEU A 22 11.35 -16.53 -4.71
N GLY A 23 11.75 -17.58 -3.97
CA GLY A 23 12.96 -17.56 -3.16
C GLY A 23 14.25 -17.34 -3.96
N ARG A 24 14.29 -17.80 -5.23
CA ARG A 24 15.42 -17.54 -6.13
C ARG A 24 15.46 -16.11 -6.66
N VAL A 25 14.31 -15.62 -7.14
CA VAL A 25 14.23 -14.32 -7.82
C VAL A 25 14.20 -13.15 -6.84
N TYR A 26 13.72 -13.38 -5.62
CA TYR A 26 13.68 -12.43 -4.51
C TYR A 26 14.60 -12.82 -3.36
N ALA A 27 15.81 -13.26 -3.66
CA ALA A 27 16.78 -13.72 -2.64
C ALA A 27 17.03 -12.71 -1.50
N ASN A 28 16.85 -11.42 -1.75
CA ASN A 28 17.02 -10.35 -0.78
C ASN A 28 15.74 -10.04 0.04
N ASP A 29 14.62 -10.68 -0.25
CA ASP A 29 13.36 -10.54 0.50
C ASP A 29 12.73 -11.92 0.76
N PRO A 30 13.19 -12.64 1.79
CA PRO A 30 12.76 -14.01 2.08
C PRO A 30 11.26 -14.14 2.38
N ARG A 31 10.58 -13.04 2.74
CA ARG A 31 9.12 -13.04 2.98
C ARG A 31 8.34 -13.51 1.76
N ARG A 32 8.81 -13.20 0.54
CA ARG A 32 8.13 -13.54 -0.71
C ARG A 32 8.06 -15.05 -0.97
N SER A 33 8.95 -15.85 -0.38
CA SER A 33 8.93 -17.31 -0.43
C SER A 33 8.51 -17.95 0.91
N ASP A 34 8.17 -17.14 1.91
CA ASP A 34 7.66 -17.63 3.19
C ASP A 34 6.22 -18.15 3.01
N ARG A 35 5.98 -19.38 3.44
CA ARG A 35 4.71 -20.07 3.24
C ARG A 35 3.57 -19.43 4.02
N GLU A 36 3.81 -19.04 5.28
CA GLU A 36 2.79 -18.44 6.14
C GLU A 36 2.37 -17.07 5.58
N PHE A 37 3.34 -16.28 5.12
CA PHE A 37 3.09 -15.01 4.47
C PHE A 37 2.33 -15.18 3.16
N TRP A 38 2.70 -16.15 2.32
CA TRP A 38 2.03 -16.45 1.07
C TRP A 38 0.56 -16.90 1.30
N GLU A 39 0.33 -17.79 2.29
CA GLU A 39 -1.00 -18.26 2.66
C GLU A 39 -1.87 -17.10 3.19
N TRP A 40 -1.32 -16.23 4.04
CA TRP A 40 -2.02 -15.03 4.46
C TRP A 40 -2.41 -14.16 3.27
N HIS A 41 -1.46 -13.91 2.36
CA HIS A 41 -1.63 -12.97 1.26
C HIS A 41 -2.67 -13.43 0.24
N TYR A 42 -2.68 -14.72 -0.09
CA TYR A 42 -3.50 -15.24 -1.19
C TYR A 42 -4.67 -16.13 -0.73
N LEU A 43 -4.55 -16.89 0.36
CA LEU A 43 -5.61 -17.79 0.80
C LEU A 43 -6.51 -17.22 1.90
N LYS A 44 -5.96 -16.34 2.77
CA LYS A 44 -6.71 -15.76 3.89
C LYS A 44 -7.31 -14.39 3.57
N ASN A 45 -7.11 -13.87 2.37
CA ASN A 45 -7.78 -12.65 1.91
C ASN A 45 -9.30 -12.90 1.83
N PRO A 46 -10.15 -12.10 2.49
CA PRO A 46 -11.60 -12.36 2.58
C PRO A 46 -12.33 -12.31 1.24
N TYR A 47 -11.76 -11.72 0.22
CA TYR A 47 -12.35 -11.65 -1.11
C TYR A 47 -11.91 -12.79 -2.04
N THR A 48 -10.92 -13.58 -1.64
CA THR A 48 -10.33 -14.64 -2.49
C THR A 48 -11.18 -15.91 -2.47
N ASP A 49 -11.42 -16.46 -3.65
CA ASP A 49 -11.86 -17.84 -3.82
C ASP A 49 -10.63 -18.76 -3.88
N SER A 50 -10.44 -19.59 -2.87
CA SER A 50 -9.30 -20.51 -2.77
C SER A 50 -9.19 -21.51 -3.94
N ASN A 51 -10.29 -21.76 -4.66
CA ASN A 51 -10.32 -22.62 -5.85
C ASN A 51 -9.96 -21.86 -7.14
N ASN A 52 -9.88 -20.53 -7.09
CA ASN A 52 -9.64 -19.68 -8.25
C ASN A 52 -8.73 -18.50 -7.89
N LEU A 53 -7.47 -18.80 -7.53
CA LEU A 53 -6.51 -17.79 -7.10
C LEU A 53 -6.08 -16.88 -8.26
N PRO A 54 -5.94 -15.57 -8.04
CA PRO A 54 -5.50 -14.60 -9.04
C PRO A 54 -3.97 -14.68 -9.23
N ILE A 55 -3.49 -15.85 -9.61
CA ILE A 55 -2.08 -16.15 -9.83
C ILE A 55 -1.92 -16.89 -11.15
N TRP A 56 -0.94 -16.47 -11.95
CA TRP A 56 -0.60 -17.07 -13.23
C TRP A 56 0.90 -17.38 -13.27
N ILE A 57 1.24 -18.54 -13.81
CA ILE A 57 2.61 -19.02 -13.89
C ILE A 57 3.00 -19.38 -15.32
N ALA A 58 4.28 -19.23 -15.63
CA ALA A 58 4.91 -19.78 -16.82
C ALA A 58 5.84 -20.90 -16.41
N LEU A 59 5.73 -22.02 -17.10
CA LEU A 59 6.46 -23.25 -16.86
C LEU A 59 7.35 -23.59 -18.04
N HIS A 60 8.54 -24.13 -17.75
CA HIS A 60 9.37 -24.84 -18.70
C HIS A 60 9.62 -26.25 -18.10
N GLY A 61 8.93 -27.24 -18.64
CA GLY A 61 8.72 -28.51 -17.95
C GLY A 61 7.98 -28.30 -16.62
N GLU A 62 8.54 -28.81 -15.54
CA GLU A 62 8.01 -28.62 -14.17
C GLU A 62 8.53 -27.34 -13.48
N LYS A 63 9.49 -26.65 -14.10
CA LYS A 63 10.12 -25.47 -13.49
C LYS A 63 9.30 -24.22 -13.74
N VAL A 64 8.93 -23.50 -12.66
CA VAL A 64 8.38 -22.14 -12.76
C VAL A 64 9.47 -21.19 -13.22
N VAL A 65 9.20 -20.44 -14.31
CA VAL A 65 10.11 -19.48 -14.95
C VAL A 65 9.49 -18.10 -15.10
N GLY A 66 8.22 -17.94 -14.75
CA GLY A 66 7.53 -16.66 -14.73
C GLY A 66 6.33 -16.69 -13.82
N HIS A 67 5.99 -15.54 -13.25
CA HIS A 67 4.92 -15.36 -12.28
C HIS A 67 4.26 -14.00 -12.49
N LEU A 68 2.94 -13.98 -12.39
CA LEU A 68 2.10 -12.80 -12.23
C LEU A 68 1.08 -13.12 -11.14
N ALA A 69 0.92 -12.24 -10.18
CA ALA A 69 -0.11 -12.38 -9.16
C ALA A 69 -0.94 -11.10 -9.01
N ALA A 70 -2.04 -11.22 -8.29
CA ALA A 70 -2.86 -10.10 -7.91
C ALA A 70 -3.49 -10.31 -6.53
N ILE A 71 -3.90 -9.22 -5.88
CA ILE A 71 -4.73 -9.24 -4.67
C ILE A 71 -6.16 -9.03 -5.10
N GLU A 72 -7.07 -9.92 -4.69
CA GLU A 72 -8.50 -9.68 -4.84
C GLU A 72 -8.96 -8.59 -3.87
N ALA A 73 -9.83 -7.72 -4.37
CA ALA A 73 -10.44 -6.64 -3.62
C ALA A 73 -11.85 -6.35 -4.17
N GLU A 74 -12.55 -5.48 -3.47
CA GLU A 74 -13.74 -4.81 -4.00
C GLU A 74 -13.45 -3.33 -4.19
N ILE A 75 -14.01 -2.75 -5.24
CA ILE A 75 -13.93 -1.32 -5.54
C ILE A 75 -15.32 -0.75 -5.77
N LYS A 76 -15.61 0.40 -5.15
CA LYS A 76 -16.77 1.20 -5.50
C LYS A 76 -16.41 2.09 -6.69
N VAL A 77 -17.24 2.07 -7.73
CA VAL A 77 -17.16 2.96 -8.90
C VAL A 77 -18.54 3.57 -9.15
N GLY A 78 -18.65 4.89 -8.97
CA GLY A 78 -19.97 5.53 -8.90
C GLY A 78 -20.78 4.95 -7.73
N ASP A 79 -21.99 4.48 -8.02
CA ASP A 79 -22.89 3.87 -7.01
C ASP A 79 -22.76 2.35 -6.92
N GLU A 80 -21.95 1.73 -7.76
CA GLU A 80 -21.82 0.28 -7.85
C GLU A 80 -20.54 -0.22 -7.19
N THR A 81 -20.60 -1.42 -6.60
CA THR A 81 -19.43 -2.13 -6.09
C THR A 81 -19.09 -3.29 -7.02
N HIS A 82 -17.85 -3.36 -7.44
CA HIS A 82 -17.32 -4.37 -8.34
C HIS A 82 -16.21 -5.17 -7.67
N LYS A 83 -16.14 -6.47 -7.95
CA LYS A 83 -14.94 -7.26 -7.68
C LYS A 83 -13.80 -6.79 -8.60
N THR A 84 -12.63 -6.63 -8.05
CA THR A 84 -11.44 -6.16 -8.74
C THR A 84 -10.20 -6.95 -8.31
N ILE A 85 -9.11 -6.77 -9.03
CA ILE A 85 -7.78 -7.24 -8.63
C ILE A 85 -6.77 -6.10 -8.73
N TRP A 86 -5.85 -6.06 -7.78
CA TRP A 86 -4.62 -5.27 -7.86
C TRP A 86 -3.50 -6.17 -8.37
N ILE A 87 -3.05 -5.94 -9.61
CA ILE A 87 -1.93 -6.71 -10.20
C ILE A 87 -0.62 -6.32 -9.51
N LEU A 88 0.14 -7.33 -9.18
CA LEU A 88 1.46 -7.23 -8.55
C LEU A 88 2.40 -8.36 -9.01
N ASP A 89 3.66 -8.29 -8.63
CA ASP A 89 4.65 -9.36 -8.77
C ASP A 89 4.79 -9.96 -10.18
N LEU A 90 4.72 -9.14 -11.23
CA LEU A 90 5.07 -9.61 -12.58
C LEU A 90 6.58 -9.78 -12.69
N ILE A 91 7.03 -11.02 -12.63
CA ILE A 91 8.46 -11.36 -12.72
C ILE A 91 8.73 -12.54 -13.63
N ILE A 92 9.80 -12.43 -14.43
CA ILE A 92 10.27 -13.50 -15.31
C ILE A 92 11.73 -13.79 -15.00
N ASP A 93 12.07 -15.06 -14.85
CA ASP A 93 13.46 -15.55 -14.72
C ASP A 93 14.32 -14.93 -15.84
N GLU A 94 15.48 -14.39 -15.50
CA GLU A 94 16.33 -13.62 -16.42
C GLU A 94 16.69 -14.39 -17.70
N ASN A 95 16.87 -15.71 -17.60
CA ASN A 95 17.20 -16.58 -18.73
C ASN A 95 16.01 -16.81 -19.68
N TYR A 96 14.80 -16.41 -19.28
CA TYR A 96 13.57 -16.57 -20.06
C TYR A 96 12.96 -15.24 -20.51
N ARG A 97 13.60 -14.11 -20.23
CA ARG A 97 13.15 -12.79 -20.68
C ARG A 97 13.18 -12.66 -22.21
N ARG A 98 12.44 -11.68 -22.72
CA ARG A 98 12.31 -11.36 -24.17
C ARG A 98 11.68 -12.48 -25.03
N ARG A 99 11.00 -13.44 -24.41
CA ARG A 99 10.26 -14.53 -25.08
C ARG A 99 8.74 -14.33 -25.08
N GLY A 100 8.24 -13.11 -24.79
CA GLY A 100 6.81 -12.80 -24.75
C GLY A 100 6.04 -13.32 -23.54
N ILE A 101 6.72 -13.95 -22.54
CA ILE A 101 6.08 -14.58 -21.38
C ILE A 101 5.27 -13.57 -20.57
N ALA A 102 5.84 -12.40 -20.27
CA ALA A 102 5.16 -11.38 -19.46
C ALA A 102 3.84 -10.94 -20.11
N LYS A 103 3.85 -10.67 -21.43
CA LYS A 103 2.63 -10.33 -22.17
C LYS A 103 1.57 -11.44 -22.13
N ARG A 104 2.03 -12.71 -22.21
CA ARG A 104 1.15 -13.87 -22.14
C ARG A 104 0.50 -14.02 -20.76
N LEU A 105 1.27 -13.80 -19.67
CA LEU A 105 0.74 -13.85 -18.30
C LEU A 105 -0.28 -12.72 -18.06
N VAL A 106 0.03 -11.49 -18.50
CA VAL A 106 -0.93 -10.36 -18.42
C VAL A 106 -2.19 -10.68 -19.20
N GLY A 107 -2.07 -11.27 -20.41
CA GLY A 107 -3.22 -11.69 -21.22
C GLY A 107 -4.12 -12.72 -20.53
N LEU A 108 -3.54 -13.67 -19.78
CA LEU A 108 -4.33 -14.65 -19.00
C LEU A 108 -5.11 -14.02 -17.85
N ALA A 109 -4.65 -12.89 -17.31
CA ALA A 109 -5.32 -12.18 -16.24
C ALA A 109 -6.47 -11.28 -16.73
N GLU A 110 -6.61 -11.09 -18.05
CA GLU A 110 -7.56 -10.11 -18.61
C GLU A 110 -9.01 -10.41 -18.31
N ASP A 111 -9.41 -11.67 -18.30
CA ASP A 111 -10.79 -12.10 -18.11
C ASP A 111 -11.13 -12.40 -16.63
N PHE A 112 -10.16 -12.20 -15.71
CA PHE A 112 -10.36 -12.59 -14.31
C PHE A 112 -11.35 -11.68 -13.57
N ARG A 113 -11.27 -10.36 -13.78
CA ARG A 113 -12.21 -9.38 -13.21
C ARG A 113 -12.47 -8.24 -14.21
N PRO A 114 -13.63 -7.59 -14.17
CA PRO A 114 -13.98 -6.51 -15.11
C PRO A 114 -13.12 -5.25 -14.94
N ILE A 115 -12.68 -4.97 -13.72
CA ILE A 115 -11.76 -3.89 -13.38
C ILE A 115 -10.46 -4.49 -12.86
N ARG A 116 -9.35 -4.06 -13.40
CA ARG A 116 -8.01 -4.47 -12.99
C ARG A 116 -7.18 -3.23 -12.72
N LEU A 117 -6.53 -3.21 -11.57
CA LEU A 117 -5.80 -2.09 -11.03
C LEU A 117 -4.33 -2.47 -10.85
N GLY A 118 -3.45 -1.47 -10.87
CA GLY A 118 -2.04 -1.65 -10.57
C GLY A 118 -1.40 -0.36 -10.11
N ILE A 119 -0.54 -0.45 -9.11
CA ILE A 119 0.37 0.63 -8.75
C ILE A 119 1.77 0.21 -9.21
N ASN A 120 2.29 0.93 -10.17
CA ASN A 120 3.57 0.65 -10.80
C ASN A 120 4.55 1.80 -10.58
N THR A 121 5.83 1.58 -10.84
CA THR A 121 6.81 2.65 -10.79
C THR A 121 7.34 2.99 -12.18
N HIS A 122 7.60 4.27 -12.44
CA HIS A 122 8.23 4.74 -13.68
C HIS A 122 9.58 4.09 -13.99
N GLU A 123 10.26 3.60 -12.96
CA GLU A 123 11.59 3.00 -13.07
C GLU A 123 11.55 1.55 -13.56
N GLN A 124 10.36 0.93 -13.56
CA GLN A 124 10.14 -0.44 -14.03
C GLN A 124 9.68 -0.44 -15.49
N LYS A 125 9.87 -1.57 -16.17
CA LYS A 125 9.35 -1.78 -17.53
C LYS A 125 7.90 -2.26 -17.58
N SER A 126 7.30 -2.48 -16.43
CA SER A 126 5.92 -2.94 -16.31
C SER A 126 4.89 -1.93 -16.83
N PRO A 127 5.01 -0.61 -16.64
CA PRO A 127 4.05 0.34 -17.22
C PRO A 127 3.98 0.27 -18.75
N GLU A 128 5.12 0.26 -19.44
CA GLU A 128 5.17 0.18 -20.90
C GLU A 128 4.53 -1.13 -21.42
N LEU A 129 4.78 -2.24 -20.74
CA LEU A 129 4.16 -3.52 -21.08
C LEU A 129 2.65 -3.49 -20.87
N LEU A 130 2.18 -2.95 -19.76
CA LEU A 130 0.75 -2.86 -19.45
C LEU A 130 0.03 -1.95 -20.44
N GLU A 131 0.61 -0.80 -20.80
CA GLU A 131 0.08 0.08 -21.86
C GLU A 131 -0.05 -0.66 -23.20
N ALA A 132 1.00 -1.45 -23.57
CA ALA A 132 0.96 -2.29 -24.77
C ALA A 132 -0.10 -3.42 -24.69
N CYS A 133 -0.60 -3.73 -23.48
CA CYS A 133 -1.74 -4.62 -23.23
C CYS A 133 -3.07 -3.85 -23.05
N GLY A 134 -3.12 -2.55 -23.36
CA GLY A 134 -4.33 -1.74 -23.33
C GLY A 134 -4.70 -1.15 -21.97
N TRP A 135 -3.79 -1.20 -20.98
CA TRP A 135 -3.95 -0.48 -19.73
C TRP A 135 -3.76 1.02 -19.93
N LYS A 136 -4.37 1.82 -19.06
CA LYS A 136 -4.27 3.28 -19.06
C LYS A 136 -3.62 3.78 -17.77
N ILE A 137 -2.73 4.76 -17.88
CA ILE A 137 -2.25 5.53 -16.74
C ILE A 137 -3.35 6.53 -16.38
N VAL A 138 -3.84 6.47 -15.13
CA VAL A 138 -4.81 7.40 -14.58
C VAL A 138 -4.12 8.62 -13.99
N ALA A 139 -3.14 8.39 -13.11
CA ALA A 139 -2.43 9.45 -12.41
C ALA A 139 -1.04 9.02 -11.95
N SER A 140 -0.16 10.01 -11.73
CA SER A 140 0.93 9.85 -10.77
C SER A 140 0.39 10.05 -9.37
N ILE A 141 0.63 9.10 -8.45
CA ILE A 141 0.21 9.20 -7.06
C ILE A 141 1.23 10.08 -6.32
N PRO A 142 0.83 11.26 -5.80
CA PRO A 142 1.77 12.15 -5.11
C PRO A 142 2.29 11.53 -3.82
N ARG A 143 3.55 11.84 -3.48
CA ARG A 143 4.14 11.56 -2.16
C ARG A 143 4.13 12.82 -1.32
N TYR A 144 3.76 12.66 -0.06
CA TYR A 144 3.82 13.70 0.95
C TYR A 144 4.79 13.29 2.04
N THR A 145 5.60 14.24 2.49
CA THR A 145 6.64 14.01 3.50
C THR A 145 6.57 15.10 4.55
N ARG A 146 6.67 14.73 5.82
CA ARG A 146 6.91 15.66 6.93
C ARG A 146 8.14 15.23 7.71
N VAL A 147 9.15 16.08 7.78
CA VAL A 147 10.34 15.85 8.58
C VAL A 147 10.05 16.27 10.02
N LEU A 148 10.30 15.37 10.98
CA LEU A 148 10.06 15.59 12.41
C LEU A 148 11.37 15.75 13.19
N PHE A 149 12.31 14.86 12.93
CA PHE A 149 13.64 14.87 13.53
C PHE A 149 14.68 14.69 12.41
N PRO A 150 15.20 15.77 11.83
CA PRO A 150 16.07 15.69 10.65
C PRO A 150 17.34 14.87 10.87
N GLY A 151 17.89 14.89 12.09
CA GLY A 151 19.00 14.01 12.44
C GLY A 151 18.63 12.53 12.29
N ASN A 152 17.47 12.12 12.76
CA ASN A 152 16.98 10.75 12.61
C ASN A 152 16.59 10.40 11.17
N ALA A 153 16.14 11.40 10.42
CA ALA A 153 15.71 11.21 9.03
C ALA A 153 16.86 10.99 8.04
N PHE A 154 18.02 11.59 8.30
CA PHE A 154 19.10 11.71 7.30
C PHE A 154 20.49 11.30 7.79
N ILE A 155 20.68 11.08 9.09
CA ILE A 155 21.99 10.78 9.68
C ILE A 155 21.94 9.43 10.39
N SER A 156 22.48 8.40 9.74
CA SER A 156 22.61 7.06 10.30
C SER A 156 24.05 6.81 10.82
N GLY A 157 24.18 5.94 11.83
CA GLY A 157 25.45 5.50 12.38
C GLY A 157 25.75 5.98 13.80
N SER A 158 26.86 5.50 14.36
CA SER A 158 27.32 5.71 15.75
C SER A 158 28.45 6.72 15.85
N GLY A 159 28.94 6.96 17.06
CA GLY A 159 30.11 7.82 17.33
C GLY A 159 29.88 9.29 16.95
N PRO A 160 30.78 9.93 16.19
CA PRO A 160 30.66 11.35 15.81
C PRO A 160 29.36 11.65 15.04
N LYS A 161 28.85 10.71 14.23
CA LYS A 161 27.60 10.86 13.50
C LYS A 161 26.39 10.93 14.45
N ALA A 162 26.41 10.18 15.54
CA ALA A 162 25.35 10.25 16.55
C ALA A 162 25.31 11.63 17.24
N PHE A 163 26.46 12.24 17.49
CA PHE A 163 26.51 13.59 18.02
C PHE A 163 25.92 14.62 17.07
N VAL A 164 26.31 14.57 15.78
CA VAL A 164 25.76 15.46 14.74
C VAL A 164 24.23 15.26 14.59
N ARG A 165 23.77 14.02 14.61
CA ARG A 165 22.34 13.68 14.59
C ARG A 165 21.59 14.34 15.74
N ASN A 166 22.08 14.20 16.96
CA ASN A 166 21.44 14.77 18.14
C ASN A 166 21.44 16.31 18.12
N ALA A 167 22.54 16.93 17.68
CA ALA A 167 22.62 18.38 17.51
C ALA A 167 21.61 18.88 16.47
N ALA A 168 21.48 18.21 15.32
CA ALA A 168 20.51 18.55 14.30
C ALA A 168 19.07 18.42 14.80
N ASN A 169 18.76 17.37 15.56
CA ASN A 169 17.45 17.19 16.18
C ASN A 169 17.14 18.27 17.21
N ALA A 170 18.11 18.63 18.07
CA ALA A 170 17.95 19.66 19.08
C ALA A 170 17.69 21.03 18.46
N LEU A 171 18.46 21.41 17.44
CA LEU A 171 18.28 22.67 16.72
C LEU A 171 16.91 22.77 16.06
N TYR A 172 16.43 21.68 15.46
CA TYR A 172 15.11 21.63 14.82
C TYR A 172 13.98 21.67 15.84
N SER A 173 14.11 20.95 16.97
CA SER A 173 13.10 20.94 18.04
C SER A 173 12.93 22.35 18.66
N PHE A 174 14.01 23.14 18.76
CA PHE A 174 13.94 24.50 19.26
C PHE A 174 13.12 25.43 18.34
N ARG A 175 13.21 25.21 17.02
CA ARG A 175 12.41 25.98 16.03
C ARG A 175 10.93 25.56 15.99
N ARG A 176 10.60 24.39 16.52
CA ARG A 176 9.29 23.77 16.42
C ARG A 176 8.35 24.06 17.61
N GLN A 177 8.78 24.81 18.62
CA GLN A 177 8.00 25.10 19.85
C GLN A 177 6.70 25.88 19.64
N GLY A 178 6.16 25.94 18.41
CA GLY A 178 4.90 26.62 18.06
C GLY A 178 3.79 25.72 17.54
N VAL A 179 4.01 24.39 17.38
CA VAL A 179 2.92 23.47 16.99
C VAL A 179 2.30 22.97 18.28
N ALA A 180 1.17 23.60 18.66
CA ALA A 180 0.39 23.24 19.84
C ALA A 180 -0.09 21.77 19.74
N ASN A 181 -0.18 21.11 20.88
CA ASN A 181 -1.02 19.90 21.06
C ASN A 181 -2.47 20.30 20.76
N LEU A 182 -2.85 20.27 19.51
CA LEU A 182 -4.23 20.50 19.11
C LEU A 182 -5.02 19.28 19.54
N ARG A 183 -5.90 19.45 20.51
CA ARG A 183 -6.94 18.44 20.79
C ARG A 183 -7.81 18.35 19.55
N PRO A 184 -8.34 17.15 19.22
CA PRO A 184 -9.31 17.02 18.16
C PRO A 184 -10.42 18.07 18.32
N SER A 185 -10.85 18.62 17.21
CA SER A 185 -11.87 19.66 17.18
C SER A 185 -13.21 19.15 17.72
N ASP A 186 -13.51 17.87 17.50
CA ASP A 186 -14.67 17.15 18.01
C ASP A 186 -14.35 15.67 18.24
N GLY A 187 -14.45 15.20 19.48
CA GLY A 187 -14.27 13.80 19.85
C GLY A 187 -12.92 13.45 20.47
N GLU A 188 -12.58 12.19 20.44
CA GLU A 188 -11.44 11.60 21.11
C GLU A 188 -10.68 10.65 20.17
N ILE A 189 -9.34 10.75 20.17
CA ILE A 189 -8.48 9.79 19.49
C ILE A 189 -8.30 8.57 20.39
N ARG A 190 -8.70 7.40 19.89
CA ARG A 190 -8.53 6.10 20.56
C ARG A 190 -7.73 5.15 19.67
N ARG A 191 -6.96 4.25 20.28
CA ARG A 191 -6.32 3.16 19.57
C ARG A 191 -7.36 2.10 19.20
N ILE A 192 -7.28 1.63 17.94
CA ILE A 192 -8.09 0.51 17.46
C ILE A 192 -7.21 -0.74 17.47
N GLU A 193 -7.63 -1.76 18.20
CA GLU A 193 -6.92 -3.05 18.29
C GLU A 193 -7.49 -4.08 17.29
N ARG A 194 -8.71 -3.88 16.81
CA ARG A 194 -9.37 -4.62 15.73
C ARG A 194 -10.54 -3.78 15.19
N PHE A 195 -10.76 -3.82 13.88
CA PHE A 195 -11.93 -3.20 13.28
C PHE A 195 -13.18 -4.06 13.52
N ASP A 196 -14.30 -3.41 13.75
CA ASP A 196 -15.61 -3.99 14.00
C ASP A 196 -16.68 -3.30 13.14
N GLU A 197 -17.95 -3.54 13.46
CA GLU A 197 -19.09 -2.91 12.77
C GLU A 197 -19.04 -1.37 12.75
N ALA A 198 -18.28 -0.72 13.63
CA ALA A 198 -18.14 0.75 13.60
C ALA A 198 -17.41 1.19 12.29
N ALA A 199 -16.43 0.40 11.83
CA ALA A 199 -15.77 0.63 10.55
C ALA A 199 -16.73 0.41 9.37
N ASP A 200 -17.58 -0.61 9.44
CA ASP A 200 -18.57 -0.88 8.39
C ASP A 200 -19.63 0.23 8.31
N ARG A 201 -20.06 0.76 9.46
CA ARG A 201 -20.94 1.94 9.53
C ARG A 201 -20.26 3.19 8.99
N LEU A 202 -18.99 3.40 9.30
CA LEU A 202 -18.19 4.50 8.73
C LEU A 202 -18.12 4.36 7.20
N TRP A 203 -17.80 3.16 6.70
CA TRP A 203 -17.79 2.88 5.26
C TRP A 203 -19.13 3.23 4.60
N ALA A 204 -20.24 2.70 5.14
CA ALA A 204 -21.57 2.88 4.56
C ALA A 204 -21.96 4.35 4.38
N ARG A 205 -21.65 5.23 5.36
CA ARG A 205 -22.00 6.65 5.26
C ARG A 205 -20.99 7.49 4.48
N SER A 206 -19.70 7.15 4.55
CA SER A 206 -18.65 8.02 4.01
C SER A 206 -18.23 7.65 2.58
N SER A 207 -18.51 6.42 2.12
CA SER A 207 -18.22 6.03 0.74
C SER A 207 -19.15 6.67 -0.28
N ALA A 208 -20.34 7.15 0.14
CA ALA A 208 -21.34 7.75 -0.76
C ALA A 208 -20.83 8.98 -1.53
N THR A 209 -19.90 9.73 -0.94
CA THR A 209 -19.31 10.95 -1.54
C THR A 209 -18.05 10.68 -2.36
N ARG A 210 -17.67 9.41 -2.58
CA ARG A 210 -16.45 8.99 -3.28
C ARG A 210 -16.79 8.11 -4.47
N ASN A 211 -16.26 8.42 -5.64
CA ASN A 211 -16.60 7.70 -6.86
C ASN A 211 -15.71 6.48 -7.13
N CYS A 212 -14.39 6.60 -6.95
CA CYS A 212 -13.47 5.47 -7.12
C CYS A 212 -12.68 5.22 -5.84
N ILE A 213 -13.01 4.15 -5.11
CA ILE A 213 -12.38 3.83 -3.84
C ILE A 213 -12.44 2.32 -3.56
N ALA A 214 -11.32 1.74 -3.13
CA ALA A 214 -11.32 0.35 -2.63
C ALA A 214 -12.19 0.23 -1.38
N VAL A 215 -12.95 -0.85 -1.28
CA VAL A 215 -13.87 -1.08 -0.17
C VAL A 215 -13.10 -1.31 1.13
N ARG A 216 -13.49 -0.58 2.18
CA ARG A 216 -12.85 -0.58 3.51
C ARG A 216 -13.77 -1.16 4.56
N ARG A 217 -14.18 -2.42 4.40
CA ARG A 217 -14.94 -3.15 5.42
C ARG A 217 -14.03 -3.73 6.49
N SER A 218 -14.56 -3.90 7.69
CA SER A 218 -13.84 -4.39 8.87
C SER A 218 -13.09 -5.68 8.60
N GLU A 219 -13.67 -6.62 7.87
CA GLU A 219 -13.06 -7.91 7.54
C GLU A 219 -11.77 -7.74 6.72
N PHE A 220 -11.80 -6.93 5.65
CA PHE A 220 -10.64 -6.66 4.81
C PHE A 220 -9.57 -5.86 5.55
N LEU A 221 -9.97 -4.86 6.32
CA LEU A 221 -9.06 -4.05 7.13
C LEU A 221 -8.36 -4.89 8.21
N ASN A 222 -9.07 -5.85 8.82
CA ASN A 222 -8.48 -6.77 9.78
C ASN A 222 -7.47 -7.70 9.15
N TRP A 223 -7.81 -8.32 8.03
CA TRP A 223 -6.86 -9.13 7.27
C TRP A 223 -5.60 -8.33 6.94
N GLN A 224 -5.75 -7.11 6.46
CA GLN A 224 -4.63 -6.30 5.98
C GLN A 224 -3.74 -5.76 7.11
N TYR A 225 -4.33 -5.30 8.23
CA TYR A 225 -3.59 -4.54 9.24
C TYR A 225 -3.36 -5.27 10.55
N PHE A 226 -4.14 -6.29 10.87
CA PHE A 226 -4.00 -7.01 12.13
C PHE A 226 -3.58 -8.48 11.94
N GLU A 227 -3.87 -9.09 10.80
CA GLU A 227 -3.59 -10.49 10.54
C GLU A 227 -2.34 -10.70 9.65
N GLN A 228 -1.71 -9.61 9.18
CA GLN A 228 -0.48 -9.70 8.40
C GLN A 228 0.66 -10.26 9.24
N PRO A 229 1.31 -11.38 8.83
CA PRO A 229 2.47 -11.94 9.52
C PRO A 229 3.64 -10.94 9.54
N ASN A 230 4.36 -10.92 10.67
CA ASN A 230 5.63 -10.18 10.82
C ASN A 230 5.55 -8.65 10.65
N LYS A 231 4.35 -8.06 10.66
CA LYS A 231 4.18 -6.62 10.56
C LYS A 231 3.16 -6.11 11.56
N LYS A 232 3.50 -5.02 12.26
CA LYS A 232 2.61 -4.39 13.23
C LYS A 232 2.29 -2.97 12.79
N PHE A 233 1.00 -2.71 12.64
CA PHE A 233 0.47 -1.38 12.39
C PHE A 233 -0.01 -0.75 13.70
N ASN A 234 -0.04 0.58 13.72
CA ASN A 234 -0.70 1.35 14.76
C ASN A 234 -1.92 2.00 14.12
N VAL A 235 -3.09 1.67 14.61
CA VAL A 235 -4.36 2.19 14.10
C VAL A 235 -4.95 3.13 15.14
N LEU A 236 -5.22 4.38 14.73
CA LEU A 236 -5.87 5.40 15.54
C LEU A 236 -7.22 5.72 14.90
N GLY A 237 -8.26 5.79 15.73
CA GLY A 237 -9.60 6.20 15.31
C GLY A 237 -10.02 7.47 16.04
N LEU A 238 -10.71 8.37 15.35
CA LEU A 238 -11.42 9.49 15.94
C LEU A 238 -12.86 9.07 16.24
N PHE A 239 -13.27 9.20 17.49
CA PHE A 239 -14.61 8.88 17.96
C PHE A 239 -15.30 10.15 18.49
N SER A 240 -16.52 10.40 18.04
CA SER A 240 -17.43 11.40 18.61
C SER A 240 -18.73 10.69 18.97
N ASP A 241 -19.22 10.87 20.20
CA ASP A 241 -20.39 10.17 20.75
C ASP A 241 -20.36 8.64 20.51
N ASP A 242 -19.19 8.03 20.75
CA ASP A 242 -18.90 6.60 20.49
C ASP A 242 -19.04 6.17 19.00
N GLN A 243 -19.26 7.10 18.10
CA GLN A 243 -19.27 6.85 16.67
C GLN A 243 -17.88 7.04 16.09
N LEU A 244 -17.37 6.04 15.37
CA LEU A 244 -16.12 6.16 14.60
C LEU A 244 -16.33 7.12 13.44
N ARG A 245 -15.62 8.27 13.45
CA ARG A 245 -15.66 9.32 12.43
C ARG A 245 -14.62 9.11 11.33
N GLY A 246 -13.53 8.46 11.69
CA GLY A 246 -12.45 8.11 10.76
C GLY A 246 -11.34 7.35 11.47
N TYR A 247 -10.38 6.85 10.68
CA TYR A 247 -9.18 6.19 11.19
C TYR A 247 -7.95 6.52 10.35
N VAL A 248 -6.78 6.37 10.96
CA VAL A 248 -5.48 6.43 10.30
C VAL A 248 -4.62 5.24 10.70
N VAL A 249 -3.92 4.66 9.74
CA VAL A 249 -3.05 3.49 9.92
C VAL A 249 -1.60 3.88 9.71
N LEU A 250 -0.75 3.65 10.71
CA LEU A 250 0.69 3.94 10.65
C LEU A 250 1.51 2.66 10.73
N TYR A 251 2.55 2.63 9.93
CA TYR A 251 3.64 1.65 10.03
C TYR A 251 4.94 2.36 10.38
N PHE A 252 5.63 1.88 11.40
CA PHE A 252 6.97 2.35 11.78
C PHE A 252 8.01 1.40 11.24
N ARG A 253 8.99 1.93 10.50
CA ARG A 253 10.16 1.14 10.10
C ARG A 253 10.89 0.64 11.35
N ALA A 254 11.50 -0.53 11.28
CA ALA A 254 12.32 -1.04 12.37
C ALA A 254 13.42 -0.02 12.74
N ALA A 255 13.64 0.13 14.03
CA ALA A 255 14.74 0.94 14.53
C ALA A 255 16.10 0.34 14.09
N ASP A 256 17.07 1.20 13.84
CA ASP A 256 18.44 0.78 13.61
C ASP A 256 19.10 0.24 14.92
N GLU A 257 20.34 -0.22 14.84
CA GLU A 257 21.11 -0.72 16.01
C GLU A 257 21.25 0.31 17.13
N GLN A 258 21.05 1.59 16.87
CA GLN A 258 21.08 2.68 17.84
C GLN A 258 19.68 3.06 18.35
N GLY A 259 18.64 2.29 17.99
CA GLY A 259 17.26 2.56 18.39
C GLY A 259 16.61 3.72 17.63
N VAL A 260 17.18 4.16 16.50
CA VAL A 260 16.66 5.27 15.70
C VAL A 260 15.65 4.79 14.68
N ILE A 261 14.45 5.37 14.71
CA ILE A 261 13.42 5.15 13.68
C ILE A 261 13.55 6.26 12.63
N GLU A 262 14.07 5.89 11.46
CA GLU A 262 14.24 6.84 10.36
C GLU A 262 12.89 7.33 9.81
N LYS A 263 11.94 6.40 9.61
CA LYS A 263 10.72 6.65 8.84
C LYS A 263 9.51 5.96 9.43
N ALA A 264 8.37 6.65 9.41
CA ALA A 264 7.04 6.07 9.51
C ALA A 264 6.27 6.33 8.21
N ALA A 265 5.32 5.47 7.89
CA ALA A 265 4.40 5.65 6.78
C ALA A 265 2.96 5.70 7.29
N ILE A 266 2.18 6.67 6.82
CA ILE A 266 0.73 6.58 6.87
C ILE A 266 0.34 5.63 5.73
N SER A 267 -0.12 4.45 6.11
CA SER A 267 -0.48 3.37 5.18
C SER A 267 -1.88 3.54 4.64
N ASP A 268 -2.81 3.95 5.49
CA ASP A 268 -4.19 4.21 5.12
C ASP A 268 -4.77 5.34 5.98
N ILE A 269 -5.76 6.03 5.44
CA ILE A 269 -6.60 6.97 6.15
C ILE A 269 -8.00 6.94 5.53
N PHE A 270 -9.04 6.93 6.36
CA PHE A 270 -10.41 7.03 5.89
C PHE A 270 -11.23 7.83 6.88
N PHE A 271 -12.10 8.71 6.40
CA PHE A 271 -12.77 9.71 7.23
C PHE A 271 -14.11 10.10 6.61
N ASP A 272 -14.98 10.67 7.42
CA ASP A 272 -16.29 11.18 6.97
C ASP A 272 -16.25 12.64 6.51
N ASP A 273 -15.40 13.50 7.09
CA ASP A 273 -15.26 14.90 6.69
C ASP A 273 -13.79 15.40 6.78
N GLU A 274 -13.55 16.61 6.25
CA GLU A 274 -12.22 17.21 6.18
C GLU A 274 -11.62 17.52 7.55
N THR A 275 -12.43 17.90 8.53
CA THR A 275 -11.99 18.16 9.90
C THR A 275 -11.48 16.90 10.55
N THR A 276 -12.21 15.79 10.38
CA THR A 276 -11.79 14.45 10.81
C THR A 276 -10.46 14.03 10.18
N ALA A 277 -10.25 14.33 8.89
CA ALA A 277 -8.99 14.06 8.22
C ALA A 277 -7.81 14.83 8.84
N ASP A 278 -8.00 16.13 9.13
CA ASP A 278 -6.99 16.98 9.76
C ASP A 278 -6.61 16.48 11.15
N ASP A 279 -7.61 16.17 11.99
CA ASP A 279 -7.41 15.64 13.34
C ASP A 279 -6.67 14.29 13.35
N LEU A 280 -7.00 13.39 12.42
CA LEU A 280 -6.34 12.09 12.29
C LEU A 280 -4.88 12.21 11.84
N ILE A 281 -4.60 13.10 10.88
CA ILE A 281 -3.23 13.35 10.43
C ILE A 281 -2.41 13.98 11.55
N ASN A 282 -3.00 14.92 12.31
CA ASN A 282 -2.35 15.50 13.46
C ASN A 282 -2.02 14.41 14.51
N ALA A 283 -2.98 13.54 14.85
CA ALA A 283 -2.76 12.44 15.78
C ALA A 283 -1.65 11.46 15.31
N ALA A 284 -1.61 11.17 14.01
CA ALA A 284 -0.55 10.37 13.42
C ALA A 284 0.83 11.01 13.56
N VAL A 285 0.91 12.33 13.38
CA VAL A 285 2.12 13.10 13.56
C VAL A 285 2.55 13.13 15.03
N GLU A 286 1.62 13.33 15.97
CA GLU A 286 1.91 13.33 17.40
C GLU A 286 2.48 11.98 17.85
N LEU A 287 1.88 10.87 17.42
CA LEU A 287 2.42 9.54 17.69
C LEU A 287 3.82 9.33 17.12
N ALA A 288 4.08 9.86 15.91
CA ALA A 288 5.41 9.79 15.32
C ALA A 288 6.44 10.66 16.06
N ILE A 289 6.00 11.79 16.64
CA ILE A 289 6.83 12.64 17.49
C ILE A 289 7.19 11.95 18.79
N GLU A 290 6.19 11.35 19.47
CA GLU A 290 6.40 10.58 20.69
C GLU A 290 7.45 9.49 20.49
N LYS A 291 7.38 8.77 19.37
CA LYS A 291 8.36 7.75 18.97
C LYS A 291 9.66 8.30 18.38
N ARG A 292 9.85 9.63 18.33
CA ARG A 292 11.03 10.31 17.80
C ARG A 292 11.40 9.90 16.38
N VAL A 293 10.40 9.69 15.53
CA VAL A 293 10.57 9.28 14.12
C VAL A 293 11.21 10.41 13.32
N GLY A 294 12.18 10.10 12.48
CA GLY A 294 12.87 11.07 11.63
C GLY A 294 11.92 11.81 10.68
N ARG A 295 11.11 11.07 9.95
CA ARG A 295 10.12 11.61 8.99
C ARG A 295 8.88 10.72 8.88
N VAL A 296 7.75 11.33 8.55
CA VAL A 296 6.51 10.63 8.16
C VAL A 296 6.30 10.81 6.66
N VAL A 297 5.92 9.73 5.97
CA VAL A 297 5.63 9.75 4.54
C VAL A 297 4.27 9.13 4.25
N THR A 298 3.64 9.53 3.16
CA THR A 298 2.49 8.82 2.57
C THR A 298 2.46 9.04 1.07
N ASP A 299 1.90 8.09 0.33
CA ASP A 299 1.53 8.27 -1.08
C ASP A 299 0.00 8.21 -1.12
N LEU A 300 -0.62 9.26 -1.66
CA LEU A 300 -2.07 9.42 -1.55
C LEU A 300 -2.60 10.22 -2.75
N LEU A 301 -3.75 9.79 -3.27
CA LEU A 301 -4.51 10.49 -4.31
C LEU A 301 -5.92 10.74 -3.78
N ASN A 302 -6.15 11.90 -3.21
CA ASN A 302 -7.44 12.46 -2.80
C ASN A 302 -7.25 13.90 -2.35
N LYS A 303 -8.10 14.81 -2.79
CA LYS A 303 -7.94 16.24 -2.53
C LYS A 303 -8.12 16.62 -1.06
N ALA A 304 -9.15 16.13 -0.40
CA ALA A 304 -9.41 16.47 1.00
C ALA A 304 -8.28 15.98 1.93
N ALA A 305 -7.78 14.77 1.70
CA ALA A 305 -6.64 14.26 2.45
C ALA A 305 -5.33 14.98 2.11
N GLU A 306 -5.13 15.45 0.85
CA GLU A 306 -4.00 16.30 0.49
C GLU A 306 -4.03 17.62 1.28
N ASP A 307 -5.18 18.29 1.34
CA ASP A 307 -5.32 19.55 2.05
C ASP A 307 -5.03 19.38 3.55
N ALA A 308 -5.54 18.32 4.16
CA ALA A 308 -5.24 17.97 5.55
C ALA A 308 -3.75 17.62 5.78
N LEU A 309 -3.07 16.99 4.83
CA LEU A 309 -1.62 16.76 4.92
C LEU A 309 -0.84 18.08 4.87
N LEU A 310 -1.19 18.97 3.94
CA LEU A 310 -0.51 20.24 3.78
C LEU A 310 -0.72 21.15 5.00
N SER A 311 -1.94 21.21 5.58
CA SER A 311 -2.22 21.96 6.81
C SER A 311 -1.40 21.44 8.00
N ASN A 312 -1.14 20.13 8.04
CA ASN A 312 -0.30 19.49 9.05
C ASN A 312 1.21 19.50 8.70
N GLY A 313 1.64 20.39 7.80
CA GLY A 313 3.06 20.66 7.52
C GLY A 313 3.77 19.57 6.72
N PHE A 314 3.03 18.72 6.01
CA PHE A 314 3.62 17.90 4.97
C PHE A 314 3.89 18.75 3.73
N PHE A 315 4.85 18.34 2.94
CA PHE A 315 5.12 18.92 1.63
C PHE A 315 5.10 17.85 0.56
N LYS A 316 4.60 18.22 -0.61
CA LYS A 316 4.49 17.33 -1.77
C LYS A 316 5.87 17.10 -2.36
N THR A 317 6.22 15.84 -2.61
CA THR A 317 7.46 15.43 -3.24
C THR A 317 7.17 14.60 -4.48
N LYS A 318 8.19 14.42 -5.33
CA LYS A 318 8.07 13.56 -6.48
C LYS A 318 7.88 12.11 -6.04
N SER A 319 6.91 11.42 -6.62
CA SER A 319 6.71 9.99 -6.41
C SER A 319 6.95 9.24 -7.73
N PRO A 320 7.53 8.05 -7.69
CA PRO A 320 7.63 7.23 -8.88
C PRO A 320 6.33 6.47 -9.20
N LEU A 321 5.33 6.51 -8.32
CA LEU A 321 4.15 5.66 -8.39
C LEU A 321 3.14 6.15 -9.43
N LEU A 322 2.65 5.20 -10.23
CA LEU A 322 1.61 5.37 -11.23
C LEU A 322 0.41 4.51 -10.88
N LEU A 323 -0.78 5.12 -10.82
CA LEU A 323 -2.04 4.38 -10.83
C LEU A 323 -2.36 4.00 -12.28
N MET A 324 -2.52 2.72 -12.53
CA MET A 324 -2.90 2.19 -13.83
C MET A 324 -4.17 1.37 -13.71
N VAL A 325 -5.03 1.45 -14.73
CA VAL A 325 -6.29 0.72 -14.78
C VAL A 325 -6.49 0.09 -16.17
N LYS A 326 -7.11 -1.09 -16.17
CA LYS A 326 -7.77 -1.64 -17.34
C LYS A 326 -9.20 -2.00 -16.92
N SER A 327 -10.18 -1.34 -17.51
CA SER A 327 -11.59 -1.51 -17.18
C SER A 327 -12.41 -1.78 -18.43
N GLY A 328 -13.42 -2.63 -18.29
CA GLY A 328 -14.48 -2.80 -19.26
C GLY A 328 -15.79 -2.08 -18.85
N VAL A 329 -15.78 -1.36 -17.71
CA VAL A 329 -16.97 -0.70 -17.16
C VAL A 329 -16.61 0.70 -16.67
N ALA A 330 -17.55 1.66 -16.75
CA ALA A 330 -17.46 3.02 -16.18
C ALA A 330 -16.15 3.76 -16.52
N GLU A 331 -15.64 3.64 -17.75
CA GLU A 331 -14.34 4.22 -18.16
C GLU A 331 -14.24 5.72 -17.92
N ASN A 332 -15.32 6.46 -18.10
CA ASN A 332 -15.41 7.90 -17.87
C ASN A 332 -15.14 8.29 -16.41
N ILE A 333 -15.43 7.41 -15.45
CA ILE A 333 -15.17 7.62 -14.02
C ILE A 333 -13.77 7.11 -13.66
N VAL A 334 -13.44 5.87 -14.02
CA VAL A 334 -12.16 5.25 -13.61
C VAL A 334 -10.94 5.89 -14.27
N LEU A 335 -11.09 6.65 -15.36
CA LEU A 335 -10.01 7.36 -16.02
C LEU A 335 -9.85 8.82 -15.56
N ASP A 336 -10.77 9.34 -14.74
CA ASP A 336 -10.62 10.68 -14.16
C ASP A 336 -9.84 10.61 -12.82
N PRO A 337 -8.64 11.20 -12.74
CA PRO A 337 -7.83 11.16 -11.51
C PRO A 337 -8.50 11.85 -10.31
N ASN A 338 -9.44 12.78 -10.53
CA ASN A 338 -10.11 13.50 -9.45
C ASN A 338 -11.17 12.64 -8.75
N GLU A 339 -11.61 11.56 -9.37
CA GLU A 339 -12.61 10.67 -8.83
C GLU A 339 -12.04 9.63 -7.85
N TRP A 340 -10.71 9.56 -7.75
CA TRP A 340 -10.04 8.53 -6.98
C TRP A 340 -9.72 8.92 -5.55
N PHE A 341 -9.95 7.95 -4.68
CA PHE A 341 -9.38 7.91 -3.34
C PHE A 341 -8.43 6.70 -3.24
N VAL A 342 -7.12 6.97 -3.31
CA VAL A 342 -6.08 5.94 -3.25
C VAL A 342 -5.11 6.24 -2.13
N THR A 343 -4.78 5.22 -1.35
CA THR A 343 -3.76 5.27 -0.31
C THR A 343 -2.69 4.20 -0.54
N ARG A 344 -1.64 4.21 0.26
CA ARG A 344 -0.60 3.16 0.22
C ARG A 344 -1.15 1.77 0.53
N GLY A 345 -2.24 1.69 1.29
CA GLY A 345 -2.87 0.43 1.69
C GLY A 345 -3.69 -0.23 0.60
N ASP A 346 -4.02 0.45 -0.49
CA ASP A 346 -4.91 -0.12 -1.53
C ASP A 346 -4.23 -1.19 -2.40
N SER A 347 -2.90 -1.28 -2.38
CA SER A 347 -2.13 -2.30 -3.08
C SER A 347 -1.07 -2.93 -2.18
N ASP A 348 -0.10 -3.60 -2.77
CA ASP A 348 1.04 -4.20 -2.08
C ASP A 348 2.13 -3.21 -1.60
N THR A 349 1.98 -1.92 -1.88
CA THR A 349 2.98 -0.89 -1.56
C THR A 349 3.39 -0.91 -0.09
N THR A 350 2.42 -1.14 0.81
CA THR A 350 2.68 -1.27 2.25
C THR A 350 3.18 -2.67 2.62
N ILE A 351 2.77 -3.69 1.88
CA ILE A 351 3.06 -5.10 2.14
C ILE A 351 4.55 -5.38 1.91
N PHE A 352 5.07 -4.98 0.77
CA PHE A 352 6.44 -5.27 0.33
C PHE A 352 7.43 -4.12 0.53
N GLU A 353 7.08 -3.07 1.26
CA GLU A 353 8.01 -2.00 1.55
C GLU A 353 9.26 -2.56 2.24
N THR A 354 10.33 -2.72 1.44
CA THR A 354 11.65 -3.10 1.93
C THR A 354 12.40 -1.88 2.43
N PRO A 355 13.36 -2.07 3.34
CA PRO A 355 14.11 -0.96 3.92
C PRO A 355 14.84 -0.05 2.92
N ASN A 356 15.11 -0.49 1.69
CA ASN A 356 16.08 0.15 0.78
C ASN A 356 15.57 0.46 -0.64
N LEU A 357 14.27 0.34 -0.96
CA LEU A 357 13.80 0.46 -2.36
C LEU A 357 13.34 1.87 -2.77
N TYR A 358 13.36 2.86 -1.88
CA TYR A 358 12.97 4.23 -2.22
C TYR A 358 13.91 5.23 -1.53
N ILE A 359 15.10 5.40 -2.09
CA ILE A 359 15.95 6.58 -1.86
C ILE A 359 15.61 7.62 -2.91
#